data_f9154ca87b79e1ae555111fb5b1f2e10
#
_entry.id   f9154ca87b79e1ae555111fb5b1f2e10
#
_cell.length_a   1.000
_cell.length_b   1.000
_cell.length_c   1.000
_cell.angle_alpha   90.00
_cell.angle_beta   90.00
_cell.angle_gamma   90.00
#
_symmetry.space_group_name_H-M   'P 1'
#
loop_
_entity.id
_entity.type
_entity.pdbx_description
1 polymer ?
#
loop_
_entity_poly.entity_id
_entity_poly.type
_entity_poly.pdbx_seq_one_letter_code
_entity_poly.pdbx_strand_id
1 'polypeptide(L)'
;IIEGRCVRLSQGDYAQRKVYDASPVDMAKRYADCGVKRIHVVDLDGAKSSSPKNLKLLERMAVGASVEIEWGGGLKSEEALRAIFDYGATYAIVGSVAAQKQELFAEWLEMFGGERMVLGADVRNGKVSVNGWLEDLALSIEELIEFFKPYGLSQVICTDITKDGMLKGPSFELYTDLQSRYEDVDFTVSGGIGSMADIEK
;
A
#
# COMPACT_ATOMS: atom_id res chain seq x y z
N ILE A 1 3.87 0.37 -10.54
CA ILE A 1 3.83 0.87 -11.92
C ILE A 1 4.97 1.85 -12.12
N ILE A 2 5.74 1.69 -13.22
CA ILE A 2 6.77 2.64 -13.69
C ILE A 2 6.48 2.92 -15.17
N GLU A 3 6.42 4.19 -15.55
CA GLU A 3 6.18 4.64 -16.92
C GLU A 3 4.97 3.96 -17.57
N GLY A 4 3.89 3.78 -16.78
CA GLY A 4 2.66 3.14 -17.23
C GLY A 4 2.74 1.62 -17.42
N ARG A 5 3.79 0.94 -16.96
CA ARG A 5 4.02 -0.49 -17.12
C ARG A 5 4.01 -1.22 -15.78
N CYS A 6 3.53 -2.46 -15.78
CA CYS A 6 3.66 -3.35 -14.62
C CYS A 6 5.12 -3.72 -14.41
N VAL A 7 5.62 -3.52 -13.20
CA VAL A 7 6.97 -3.88 -12.81
C VAL A 7 7.00 -4.57 -11.45
N ARG A 8 8.04 -5.36 -11.21
CA ARG A 8 8.40 -5.83 -9.87
C ARG A 8 9.83 -5.38 -9.58
N LEU A 9 10.04 -4.79 -8.42
CA LEU A 9 11.35 -4.48 -7.89
C LEU A 9 11.82 -5.63 -6.99
N SER A 10 13.13 -5.86 -6.92
CA SER A 10 13.72 -6.74 -5.90
C SER A 10 14.10 -5.89 -4.70
N GLN A 11 13.45 -6.11 -3.55
CA GLN A 11 13.66 -5.34 -2.32
C GLN A 11 13.65 -3.81 -2.52
N GLY A 12 12.71 -3.31 -3.35
CA GLY A 12 12.58 -1.86 -3.62
C GLY A 12 13.64 -1.26 -4.55
N ASP A 13 14.61 -2.04 -5.04
CA ASP A 13 15.70 -1.53 -5.90
C ASP A 13 15.21 -1.28 -7.33
N TYR A 14 15.17 -0.03 -7.75
CA TYR A 14 14.79 0.41 -9.11
C TYR A 14 15.75 -0.09 -10.21
N ALA A 15 17.01 -0.37 -9.87
CA ALA A 15 17.97 -0.94 -10.80
C ALA A 15 17.71 -2.42 -11.09
N GLN A 16 17.05 -3.12 -10.16
CA GLN A 16 16.70 -4.53 -10.26
C GLN A 16 15.20 -4.72 -10.56
N ARG A 17 14.73 -4.07 -11.63
CA ARG A 17 13.34 -4.15 -12.05
C ARG A 17 13.11 -5.26 -13.08
N LYS A 18 12.06 -6.05 -12.88
CA LYS A 18 11.46 -6.91 -13.91
C LYS A 18 10.25 -6.18 -14.48
N VAL A 19 10.22 -5.98 -15.80
CA VAL A 19 9.09 -5.41 -16.52
C VAL A 19 8.23 -6.55 -17.07
N TYR A 20 6.89 -6.43 -16.93
CA TYR A 20 5.94 -7.37 -17.48
C TYR A 20 5.33 -6.82 -18.77
N ASP A 21 5.06 -7.70 -19.75
CA ASP A 21 4.51 -7.31 -21.05
C ASP A 21 3.02 -6.92 -20.98
N ALA A 22 2.28 -7.46 -20.00
CA ALA A 22 0.88 -7.16 -19.83
C ALA A 22 0.68 -5.70 -19.36
N SER A 23 -0.29 -5.01 -19.95
CA SER A 23 -0.65 -3.66 -19.49
C SER A 23 -1.30 -3.72 -18.10
N PRO A 24 -1.17 -2.66 -17.27
CA PRO A 24 -1.85 -2.60 -15.97
C PRO A 24 -3.37 -2.74 -16.07
N VAL A 25 -3.99 -2.20 -17.12
CA VAL A 25 -5.44 -2.35 -17.37
C VAL A 25 -5.82 -3.80 -17.63
N ASP A 26 -5.07 -4.51 -18.47
CA ASP A 26 -5.33 -5.91 -18.77
C ASP A 26 -5.07 -6.80 -17.56
N MET A 27 -4.06 -6.47 -16.74
CA MET A 27 -3.81 -7.18 -15.48
C MET A 27 -4.97 -6.98 -14.49
N ALA A 28 -5.48 -5.74 -14.34
CA ALA A 28 -6.64 -5.47 -13.48
C ALA A 28 -7.88 -6.26 -13.92
N LYS A 29 -8.16 -6.32 -15.24
CA LYS A 29 -9.24 -7.14 -15.80
C LYS A 29 -9.07 -8.63 -15.48
N ARG A 30 -7.86 -9.17 -15.71
CA ARG A 30 -7.58 -10.58 -15.43
C ARG A 30 -7.77 -10.92 -13.96
N TYR A 31 -7.35 -10.04 -13.03
CA TYR A 31 -7.60 -10.24 -11.60
C TYR A 31 -9.09 -10.20 -11.28
N ALA A 32 -9.84 -9.26 -11.84
CA ALA A 32 -11.30 -9.18 -11.69
C ALA A 32 -11.98 -10.46 -12.21
N ASP A 33 -11.59 -10.96 -13.39
CA ASP A 33 -12.10 -12.20 -13.99
C ASP A 33 -11.80 -13.45 -13.14
N CYS A 34 -10.69 -13.41 -12.37
CA CYS A 34 -10.38 -14.44 -11.37
C CYS A 34 -11.13 -14.27 -10.03
N GLY A 35 -12.00 -13.27 -9.91
CA GLY A 35 -12.81 -13.02 -8.72
C GLY A 35 -12.12 -12.17 -7.65
N VAL A 36 -10.94 -11.60 -7.92
CA VAL A 36 -10.28 -10.64 -7.03
C VAL A 36 -11.14 -9.39 -6.90
N LYS A 37 -11.40 -8.95 -5.66
CA LYS A 37 -12.25 -7.79 -5.36
C LYS A 37 -11.48 -6.49 -5.25
N ARG A 38 -10.21 -6.55 -4.79
CA ARG A 38 -9.36 -5.40 -4.53
C ARG A 38 -7.95 -5.66 -5.04
N ILE A 39 -7.34 -4.68 -5.69
CA ILE A 39 -5.95 -4.72 -6.13
C ILE A 39 -5.16 -3.58 -5.52
N HIS A 40 -3.95 -3.90 -5.09
CA HIS A 40 -2.96 -2.93 -4.60
C HIS A 40 -2.09 -2.44 -5.75
N VAL A 41 -2.01 -1.12 -5.93
CA VAL A 41 -1.26 -0.48 -7.02
C VAL A 41 -0.35 0.59 -6.45
N VAL A 42 0.94 0.47 -6.72
CA VAL A 42 1.94 1.48 -6.34
C VAL A 42 2.40 2.26 -7.55
N ASP A 43 2.15 3.57 -7.56
CA ASP A 43 2.73 4.52 -8.51
C ASP A 43 4.18 4.83 -8.11
N LEU A 44 5.12 4.03 -8.61
CA LEU A 44 6.54 4.17 -8.29
C LEU A 44 7.15 5.45 -8.89
N ASP A 45 6.61 5.96 -9.99
CA ASP A 45 6.99 7.27 -10.52
C ASP A 45 6.49 8.38 -9.58
N GLY A 46 5.28 8.22 -9.04
CA GLY A 46 4.71 9.10 -8.02
C GLY A 46 5.51 9.09 -6.73
N ALA A 47 5.87 7.89 -6.25
CA ALA A 47 6.70 7.74 -5.06
C ALA A 47 8.03 8.49 -5.18
N LYS A 48 8.69 8.38 -6.34
CA LYS A 48 9.96 9.05 -6.64
C LYS A 48 9.83 10.57 -6.77
N SER A 49 8.71 11.05 -7.36
CA SER A 49 8.49 12.48 -7.63
C SER A 49 7.69 13.21 -6.55
N SER A 50 7.25 12.50 -5.51
CA SER A 50 6.41 13.03 -4.42
C SER A 50 5.05 13.59 -4.88
N SER A 51 4.53 13.12 -6.01
CA SER A 51 3.20 13.43 -6.53
C SER A 51 2.74 12.35 -7.51
N PRO A 52 1.45 11.98 -7.57
CA PRO A 52 0.95 10.98 -8.50
C PRO A 52 1.30 11.31 -9.97
N LYS A 53 1.76 10.32 -10.73
CA LYS A 53 2.15 10.48 -12.14
C LYS A 53 1.27 9.69 -13.10
N ASN A 54 0.72 8.57 -12.66
CA ASN A 54 0.00 7.65 -13.52
C ASN A 54 -1.54 7.78 -13.39
N LEU A 55 -2.07 9.00 -13.13
CA LEU A 55 -3.51 9.25 -12.90
C LEU A 55 -4.40 8.79 -14.08
N LYS A 56 -4.02 9.09 -15.32
CA LYS A 56 -4.79 8.63 -16.50
C LYS A 56 -4.79 7.10 -16.65
N LEU A 57 -3.77 6.44 -16.14
CA LEU A 57 -3.75 4.98 -16.11
C LEU A 57 -4.68 4.45 -15.01
N LEU A 58 -4.69 5.09 -13.83
CA LEU A 58 -5.64 4.80 -12.76
C LEU A 58 -7.09 4.88 -13.28
N GLU A 59 -7.46 5.97 -13.96
CA GLU A 59 -8.79 6.15 -14.55
C GLU A 59 -9.15 5.00 -15.52
N ARG A 60 -8.22 4.65 -16.40
CA ARG A 60 -8.42 3.54 -17.35
C ARG A 60 -8.58 2.19 -16.65
N MET A 61 -7.87 1.96 -15.55
CA MET A 61 -8.03 0.74 -14.74
C MET A 61 -9.37 0.74 -14.03
N ALA A 62 -9.77 1.85 -13.39
CA ALA A 62 -11.03 1.98 -12.67
C ALA A 62 -12.26 1.82 -13.58
N VAL A 63 -12.21 2.41 -14.79
CA VAL A 63 -13.29 2.24 -15.79
C VAL A 63 -13.26 0.85 -16.43
N GLY A 64 -12.07 0.29 -16.63
CA GLY A 64 -11.87 -0.94 -17.42
C GLY A 64 -12.02 -2.25 -16.66
N ALA A 65 -11.97 -2.23 -15.33
CA ALA A 65 -12.02 -3.43 -14.52
C ALA A 65 -13.00 -3.27 -13.34
N SER A 66 -13.82 -4.30 -13.08
CA SER A 66 -14.74 -4.33 -11.94
C SER A 66 -14.01 -4.77 -10.67
N VAL A 67 -13.08 -3.94 -10.18
CA VAL A 67 -12.23 -4.21 -9.03
C VAL A 67 -11.97 -2.91 -8.27
N GLU A 68 -11.94 -2.97 -6.95
CA GLU A 68 -11.54 -1.85 -6.10
C GLU A 68 -10.02 -1.62 -6.23
N ILE A 69 -9.61 -0.37 -6.30
CA ILE A 69 -8.20 -0.01 -6.46
C ILE A 69 -7.70 0.70 -5.19
N GLU A 70 -6.73 0.07 -4.53
CA GLU A 70 -5.91 0.72 -3.52
C GLU A 70 -4.71 1.37 -4.20
N TRP A 71 -4.61 2.68 -4.11
CA TRP A 71 -3.55 3.42 -4.78
C TRP A 71 -2.57 4.01 -3.79
N GLY A 72 -1.28 3.71 -3.97
CA GLY A 72 -0.18 4.31 -3.21
C GLY A 72 0.89 4.90 -4.13
N GLY A 73 1.76 5.71 -3.54
CA GLY A 73 2.89 6.33 -4.24
C GLY A 73 2.68 7.82 -4.56
N GLY A 74 3.49 8.67 -3.92
CA GLY A 74 3.47 10.11 -4.14
C GLY A 74 2.36 10.88 -3.43
N LEU A 75 1.61 10.28 -2.52
CA LEU A 75 0.52 10.91 -1.78
C LEU A 75 1.09 11.75 -0.63
N LYS A 76 1.45 12.99 -0.91
CA LYS A 76 2.09 13.91 0.05
C LYS A 76 1.33 15.21 0.29
N SER A 77 0.15 15.37 -0.32
CA SER A 77 -0.74 16.52 -0.12
C SER A 77 -2.21 16.14 -0.28
N GLU A 78 -3.10 16.99 0.20
CA GLU A 78 -4.55 16.83 0.04
C GLU A 78 -4.95 16.82 -1.44
N GLU A 79 -4.34 17.67 -2.26
CA GLU A 79 -4.60 17.71 -3.70
C GLU A 79 -4.26 16.38 -4.39
N ALA A 80 -3.17 15.71 -3.94
CA ALA A 80 -2.80 14.40 -4.45
C ALA A 80 -3.84 13.33 -4.07
N LEU A 81 -4.39 13.38 -2.86
CA LEU A 81 -5.46 12.49 -2.42
C LEU A 81 -6.75 12.73 -3.21
N ARG A 82 -7.18 13.99 -3.34
CA ARG A 82 -8.35 14.33 -4.14
C ARG A 82 -8.19 13.85 -5.58
N ALA A 83 -7.02 14.09 -6.18
CA ALA A 83 -6.75 13.66 -7.54
C ALA A 83 -6.90 12.14 -7.73
N ILE A 84 -6.32 11.31 -6.87
CA ILE A 84 -6.47 9.86 -7.05
C ILE A 84 -7.91 9.40 -6.88
N PHE A 85 -8.68 9.99 -5.96
CA PHE A 85 -10.09 9.68 -5.78
C PHE A 85 -10.93 10.12 -6.98
N ASP A 86 -10.68 11.30 -7.54
CA ASP A 86 -11.34 11.81 -8.75
C ASP A 86 -11.04 10.92 -9.97
N TYR A 87 -9.86 10.31 -10.01
CA TYR A 87 -9.45 9.38 -11.07
C TYR A 87 -9.82 7.92 -10.80
N GLY A 88 -10.58 7.64 -9.73
CA GLY A 88 -11.25 6.36 -9.50
C GLY A 88 -10.54 5.40 -8.55
N ALA A 89 -9.58 5.86 -7.75
CA ALA A 89 -9.11 5.05 -6.62
C ALA A 89 -10.23 4.86 -5.59
N THR A 90 -10.37 3.65 -5.07
CA THR A 90 -11.28 3.35 -3.98
C THR A 90 -10.63 3.70 -2.65
N TYR A 91 -9.35 3.38 -2.51
CA TYR A 91 -8.58 3.59 -1.28
C TYR A 91 -7.26 4.30 -1.57
N ALA A 92 -6.82 5.12 -0.63
CA ALA A 92 -5.54 5.82 -0.64
C ALA A 92 -4.59 5.20 0.39
N ILE A 93 -3.41 4.75 -0.04
CA ILE A 93 -2.40 4.21 0.86
C ILE A 93 -1.35 5.27 1.16
N VAL A 94 -1.22 5.62 2.42
CA VAL A 94 -0.28 6.64 2.90
C VAL A 94 0.72 6.01 3.86
N GLY A 95 1.99 6.01 3.49
CA GLY A 95 3.09 5.48 4.31
C GLY A 95 3.95 6.59 4.92
N SER A 96 4.90 7.13 4.16
CA SER A 96 5.90 8.08 4.69
C SER A 96 5.30 9.31 5.37
N VAL A 97 4.18 9.85 4.88
CA VAL A 97 3.50 10.99 5.54
C VAL A 97 2.93 10.57 6.86
N ALA A 98 2.27 9.41 6.93
CA ALA A 98 1.72 8.89 8.19
C ALA A 98 2.82 8.69 9.26
N ALA A 99 4.01 8.25 8.87
CA ALA A 99 5.10 8.05 9.80
C ALA A 99 5.85 9.34 10.20
N GLN A 100 5.96 10.31 9.28
CA GLN A 100 6.79 11.51 9.46
C GLN A 100 5.98 12.77 9.82
N LYS A 101 4.67 12.79 9.53
CA LYS A 101 3.76 13.92 9.73
C LYS A 101 2.41 13.40 10.23
N GLN A 102 2.44 12.82 11.43
CA GLN A 102 1.29 12.10 12.00
C GLN A 102 0.03 12.95 12.06
N GLU A 103 0.13 14.21 12.52
CA GLU A 103 -1.00 15.12 12.62
C GLU A 103 -1.67 15.35 11.25
N LEU A 104 -0.88 15.48 10.19
CA LEU A 104 -1.40 15.68 8.84
C LEU A 104 -2.16 14.44 8.35
N PHE A 105 -1.68 13.25 8.65
CA PHE A 105 -2.41 12.03 8.27
C PHE A 105 -3.67 11.84 9.12
N ALA A 106 -3.65 12.25 10.41
CA ALA A 106 -4.84 12.26 11.25
C ALA A 106 -5.92 13.21 10.68
N GLU A 107 -5.55 14.42 10.25
CA GLU A 107 -6.47 15.35 9.56
C GLU A 107 -7.05 14.71 8.28
N TRP A 108 -6.24 13.96 7.52
CA TRP A 108 -6.73 13.27 6.33
C TRP A 108 -7.66 12.11 6.63
N LEU A 109 -7.44 11.37 7.73
CA LEU A 109 -8.38 10.34 8.19
C LEU A 109 -9.75 10.95 8.52
N GLU A 110 -9.79 12.08 9.20
CA GLU A 110 -11.04 12.79 9.49
C GLU A 110 -11.71 13.36 8.24
N MET A 111 -10.91 13.88 7.29
CA MET A 111 -11.41 14.53 6.08
C MET A 111 -11.95 13.54 5.03
N PHE A 112 -11.25 12.44 4.79
CA PHE A 112 -11.58 11.47 3.74
C PHE A 112 -12.29 10.21 4.24
N GLY A 113 -12.28 9.99 5.55
CA GLY A 113 -12.85 8.81 6.22
C GLY A 113 -11.85 7.66 6.32
N GLY A 114 -11.78 7.04 7.50
CA GLY A 114 -10.89 5.91 7.77
C GLY A 114 -11.19 4.68 6.89
N GLU A 115 -12.41 4.56 6.38
CA GLU A 115 -12.81 3.50 5.45
C GLU A 115 -12.20 3.63 4.05
N ARG A 116 -11.64 4.80 3.70
CA ARG A 116 -11.00 5.06 2.41
C ARG A 116 -9.50 5.28 2.52
N MET A 117 -9.01 5.48 3.73
CA MET A 117 -7.60 5.76 4.01
C MET A 117 -6.94 4.51 4.59
N VAL A 118 -5.86 4.06 4.00
CA VAL A 118 -5.09 2.90 4.43
C VAL A 118 -3.73 3.36 4.94
N LEU A 119 -3.38 2.99 6.17
CA LEU A 119 -2.03 3.19 6.68
C LEU A 119 -1.08 2.20 6.00
N GLY A 120 -0.11 2.69 5.25
CA GLY A 120 0.99 1.89 4.72
C GLY A 120 2.15 1.83 5.72
N ALA A 121 2.39 0.66 6.30
CA ALA A 121 3.46 0.46 7.27
C ALA A 121 4.46 -0.58 6.74
N ASP A 122 5.58 -0.10 6.22
CA ASP A 122 6.71 -0.95 5.86
C ASP A 122 7.58 -1.15 7.10
N VAL A 123 7.78 -2.40 7.52
CA VAL A 123 8.47 -2.71 8.78
C VAL A 123 9.73 -3.54 8.57
N ARG A 124 10.76 -3.22 9.36
CA ARG A 124 11.99 -3.99 9.47
C ARG A 124 12.33 -4.20 10.95
N ASN A 125 12.38 -5.44 11.40
CA ASN A 125 12.69 -5.77 12.78
C ASN A 125 11.82 -4.99 13.81
N GLY A 126 10.51 -4.87 13.53
CA GLY A 126 9.55 -4.15 14.37
C GLY A 126 9.61 -2.62 14.31
N LYS A 127 10.44 -2.05 13.43
CA LYS A 127 10.52 -0.59 13.22
C LYS A 127 10.00 -0.21 11.85
N VAL A 128 9.37 0.97 11.78
CA VAL A 128 8.82 1.51 10.53
C VAL A 128 9.94 2.07 9.66
N SER A 129 9.95 1.64 8.40
CA SER A 129 10.86 2.14 7.36
C SER A 129 10.13 3.12 6.45
N VAL A 130 10.82 4.17 6.03
CA VAL A 130 10.29 5.23 5.18
C VAL A 130 11.22 5.50 3.99
N ASN A 131 10.79 6.41 3.10
CA ASN A 131 11.60 6.88 1.97
C ASN A 131 12.07 5.74 1.03
N GLY A 132 11.17 4.76 0.76
CA GLY A 132 11.53 3.60 -0.07
C GLY A 132 12.50 2.67 0.64
N TRP A 133 12.33 2.50 1.96
CA TRP A 133 13.10 1.58 2.83
C TRP A 133 14.55 2.00 3.11
N LEU A 134 14.87 3.26 2.82
CA LEU A 134 16.22 3.83 3.01
C LEU A 134 16.47 4.31 4.44
N GLU A 135 15.43 4.48 5.23
CA GLU A 135 15.52 5.02 6.58
C GLU A 135 14.57 4.26 7.51
N ASP A 136 15.10 3.74 8.62
CA ASP A 136 14.30 3.14 9.70
C ASP A 136 14.10 4.17 10.81
N LEU A 137 12.84 4.39 11.18
CA LEU A 137 12.49 5.28 12.28
C LEU A 137 12.57 4.54 13.63
N ALA A 138 12.73 5.31 14.72
CA ALA A 138 12.61 4.76 16.08
C ALA A 138 11.14 4.48 16.48
N LEU A 139 10.23 4.41 15.52
CA LEU A 139 8.78 4.29 15.65
C LEU A 139 8.33 2.87 15.28
N SER A 140 7.47 2.26 16.06
CA SER A 140 6.87 0.97 15.77
C SER A 140 5.53 1.10 15.03
N ILE A 141 5.07 0.01 14.42
CA ILE A 141 3.75 -0.02 13.78
C ILE A 141 2.63 0.11 14.82
N GLU A 142 2.81 -0.45 16.00
CA GLU A 142 1.86 -0.34 17.11
C GLU A 142 1.68 1.11 17.55
N GLU A 143 2.78 1.85 17.70
CA GLU A 143 2.73 3.29 18.04
C GLU A 143 1.95 4.09 17.00
N LEU A 144 2.09 3.77 15.70
CA LEU A 144 1.30 4.40 14.63
C LEU A 144 -0.19 4.05 14.73
N ILE A 145 -0.51 2.77 14.91
CA ILE A 145 -1.90 2.32 15.01
C ILE A 145 -2.57 2.98 16.21
N GLU A 146 -1.95 2.97 17.40
CA GLU A 146 -2.47 3.60 18.61
C GLU A 146 -2.71 5.09 18.43
N PHE A 147 -1.80 5.78 17.73
CA PHE A 147 -1.95 7.19 17.45
C PHE A 147 -3.15 7.48 16.53
N PHE A 148 -3.38 6.64 15.49
CA PHE A 148 -4.40 6.92 14.47
C PHE A 148 -5.78 6.32 14.77
N LYS A 149 -5.91 5.33 15.64
CA LYS A 149 -7.22 4.76 16.02
C LYS A 149 -8.25 5.80 16.45
N PRO A 150 -7.93 6.81 17.30
CA PRO A 150 -8.88 7.85 17.66
C PRO A 150 -9.41 8.69 16.49
N TYR A 151 -8.68 8.72 15.36
CA TYR A 151 -9.03 9.45 14.16
C TYR A 151 -9.73 8.56 13.10
N GLY A 152 -10.13 7.34 13.49
CA GLY A 152 -10.92 6.43 12.66
C GLY A 152 -10.08 5.50 11.76
N LEU A 153 -8.79 5.28 12.04
CA LEU A 153 -8.00 4.27 11.33
C LEU A 153 -8.64 2.90 11.49
N SER A 154 -8.97 2.26 10.36
CA SER A 154 -9.56 0.93 10.31
C SER A 154 -8.85 -0.04 9.35
N GLN A 155 -7.92 0.44 8.53
CA GLN A 155 -7.23 -0.37 7.53
C GLN A 155 -5.72 -0.11 7.53
N VAL A 156 -4.94 -1.18 7.57
CA VAL A 156 -3.47 -1.14 7.55
C VAL A 156 -2.95 -2.15 6.54
N ILE A 157 -2.08 -1.73 5.63
CA ILE A 157 -1.22 -2.65 4.88
C ILE A 157 0.15 -2.67 5.54
N CYS A 158 0.54 -3.84 6.06
CA CYS A 158 1.82 -4.03 6.72
C CYS A 158 2.74 -4.89 5.84
N THR A 159 3.87 -4.32 5.43
CA THR A 159 4.89 -5.04 4.64
C THR A 159 6.09 -5.37 5.52
N ASP A 160 6.37 -6.65 5.74
CA ASP A 160 7.68 -7.05 6.24
C ASP A 160 8.70 -6.98 5.09
N ILE A 161 9.48 -5.91 5.06
CA ILE A 161 10.44 -5.65 3.97
C ILE A 161 11.62 -6.62 3.97
N THR A 162 11.86 -7.36 5.05
CA THR A 162 12.87 -8.43 5.08
C THR A 162 12.42 -9.66 4.30
N LYS A 163 11.12 -9.80 4.08
CA LYS A 163 10.48 -10.89 3.35
C LYS A 163 10.07 -10.51 1.92
N ASP A 164 9.92 -9.20 1.65
CA ASP A 164 9.40 -8.74 0.37
C ASP A 164 10.27 -9.20 -0.80
N GLY A 165 9.60 -9.72 -1.84
CA GLY A 165 10.24 -10.28 -3.03
C GLY A 165 10.95 -11.63 -2.85
N MET A 166 11.02 -12.18 -1.63
CA MET A 166 11.76 -13.42 -1.33
C MET A 166 10.95 -14.69 -1.63
N LEU A 167 9.61 -14.63 -1.63
CA LEU A 167 8.69 -15.77 -1.87
C LEU A 167 8.94 -16.95 -0.91
N LYS A 168 9.26 -16.67 0.35
CA LYS A 168 9.62 -17.68 1.39
C LYS A 168 8.63 -17.73 2.55
N GLY A 169 7.43 -17.26 2.35
CA GLY A 169 6.38 -17.13 3.35
C GLY A 169 6.43 -15.79 4.08
N PRO A 170 5.26 -15.28 4.50
CA PRO A 170 5.13 -14.04 5.26
C PRO A 170 5.56 -14.22 6.73
N SER A 171 5.63 -13.12 7.46
CA SER A 171 5.92 -13.12 8.90
C SER A 171 4.66 -13.40 9.72
N PHE A 172 4.20 -14.65 9.75
CA PHE A 172 2.95 -15.07 10.41
C PHE A 172 2.84 -14.58 11.86
N GLU A 173 3.93 -14.69 12.65
CA GLU A 173 3.94 -14.25 14.04
C GLU A 173 3.62 -12.75 14.18
N LEU A 174 4.21 -11.91 13.32
CA LEU A 174 3.94 -10.47 13.29
C LEU A 174 2.45 -10.18 13.06
N TYR A 175 1.86 -10.80 12.04
CA TYR A 175 0.48 -10.53 11.66
C TYR A 175 -0.52 -11.11 12.66
N THR A 176 -0.23 -12.29 13.22
CA THR A 176 -1.05 -12.88 14.28
C THR A 176 -1.04 -12.01 15.54
N ASP A 177 0.11 -11.48 15.92
CA ASP A 177 0.24 -10.58 17.08
C ASP A 177 -0.53 -9.28 16.85
N LEU A 178 -0.34 -8.63 15.71
CA LEU A 178 -1.06 -7.39 15.35
C LEU A 178 -2.57 -7.60 15.34
N GLN A 179 -3.06 -8.65 14.67
CA GLN A 179 -4.50 -8.93 14.59
C GLN A 179 -5.10 -9.24 15.97
N SER A 180 -4.35 -9.92 16.84
CA SER A 180 -4.83 -10.23 18.20
C SER A 180 -4.94 -9.00 19.11
N ARG A 181 -4.11 -7.98 18.87
CA ARG A 181 -4.13 -6.71 19.64
C ARG A 181 -5.13 -5.70 19.10
N TYR A 182 -5.40 -5.74 17.78
CA TYR A 182 -6.21 -4.74 17.09
C TYR A 182 -7.32 -5.43 16.28
N GLU A 183 -8.27 -6.05 16.99
CA GLU A 183 -9.39 -6.81 16.38
C GLU A 183 -10.30 -5.94 15.51
N ASP A 184 -10.31 -4.62 15.73
CA ASP A 184 -11.10 -3.63 15.00
C ASP A 184 -10.35 -2.97 13.82
N VAL A 185 -9.15 -3.48 13.49
CA VAL A 185 -8.33 -3.05 12.35
C VAL A 185 -8.17 -4.17 11.35
N ASP A 186 -8.47 -3.89 10.09
CA ASP A 186 -8.26 -4.82 8.97
C ASP A 186 -6.81 -4.77 8.51
N PHE A 187 -6.08 -5.88 8.61
CA PHE A 187 -4.70 -5.98 8.16
C PHE A 187 -4.59 -6.65 6.80
N THR A 188 -3.96 -5.94 5.85
CA THR A 188 -3.48 -6.53 4.60
C THR A 188 -2.02 -6.97 4.81
N VAL A 189 -1.78 -8.27 4.70
CA VAL A 189 -0.45 -8.87 4.81
C VAL A 189 0.33 -8.66 3.53
N SER A 190 1.56 -8.14 3.63
CA SER A 190 2.45 -7.90 2.51
C SER A 190 3.88 -8.36 2.81
N GLY A 191 4.55 -8.89 1.77
CA GLY A 191 5.91 -9.39 1.84
C GLY A 191 6.00 -10.91 2.07
N GLY A 192 6.73 -11.58 1.21
CA GLY A 192 7.10 -12.99 1.36
C GLY A 192 6.12 -14.02 0.82
N ILE A 193 4.86 -13.70 0.54
CA ILE A 193 3.87 -14.65 0.03
C ILE A 193 4.36 -15.26 -1.29
N GLY A 194 4.51 -16.58 -1.31
CA GLY A 194 5.06 -17.32 -2.44
C GLY A 194 4.12 -18.38 -3.00
N SER A 195 3.08 -18.77 -2.26
CA SER A 195 2.15 -19.84 -2.63
C SER A 195 0.76 -19.63 -2.02
N MET A 196 -0.23 -20.36 -2.52
CA MET A 196 -1.57 -20.40 -1.92
C MET A 196 -1.55 -20.92 -0.49
N ALA A 197 -0.67 -21.86 -0.17
CA ALA A 197 -0.52 -22.39 1.19
C ALA A 197 -0.08 -21.33 2.22
N ASP A 198 0.52 -20.22 1.78
CA ASP A 198 0.83 -19.09 2.65
C ASP A 198 -0.40 -18.23 2.98
N ILE A 199 -1.43 -18.29 2.12
CA ILE A 199 -2.70 -17.55 2.30
C ILE A 199 -3.69 -18.36 3.16
N GLU A 200 -3.59 -19.68 3.13
CA GLU A 200 -4.49 -20.58 3.86
C GLU A 200 -4.11 -20.76 5.35
N LYS A 201 -2.97 -20.23 5.79
CA LYS A 201 -2.51 -20.24 7.17
C LYS A 201 -3.01 -19.05 7.96
#